data_9c7b8365c35046867dc7bd3071e13e2a
#
_entry.id   9c7b8365c35046867dc7bd3071e13e2a
#
_cell.length_a   1.000
_cell.length_b   1.000
_cell.length_c   1.000
_cell.angle_alpha   90.00
_cell.angle_beta   90.00
_cell.angle_gamma   90.00
#
_symmetry.space_group_name_H-M   'P 1'
#
loop_
_entity.id
_entity.type
_entity.pdbx_description
1 polymer ?
#
loop_
_entity_poly.entity_id
_entity_poly.type
_entity_poly.pdbx_seq_one_letter_code
_entity_poly.pdbx_strand_id
1 'polypeptide(L)'
;HVFAKSLLKEGWKITVSVVSSRASIPYQKLNLDKILIGALNTEEKIRSVILNARNKQDGFFCVVDLTHPFATKITPTISKVCKELDQKLIRYERPIDNISKAFLIKKFSDLGSYELKNKSILLALGVRQLQESLIFASGLGAHVYARVLANPESIKKILSSSIIKTNFAILNPLGPSDGEIEKALIRKWNIDGVVCRQSGGRTEKLWQQVCLSMGIDLWLLERPSKLQHVDSIDSYEKLINRLQSISVK
;
A
#
# COMPACT_ATOMS: atom_id res chain seq x y z
N HIS A 1 5.11 4.94 -10.57
CA HIS A 1 6.20 5.29 -11.47
C HIS A 1 6.12 4.48 -12.78
N VAL A 2 6.07 3.12 -12.73
CA VAL A 2 6.01 2.28 -13.94
C VAL A 2 4.84 2.69 -14.84
N PHE A 3 3.62 2.80 -14.32
CA PHE A 3 2.44 3.24 -15.08
C PHE A 3 2.65 4.60 -15.77
N ALA A 4 3.16 5.60 -15.03
CA ALA A 4 3.41 6.92 -15.61
C ALA A 4 4.41 6.83 -16.77
N LYS A 5 5.51 6.09 -16.60
CA LYS A 5 6.53 5.90 -17.63
C LYS A 5 5.97 5.24 -18.89
N SER A 6 5.11 4.25 -18.73
CA SER A 6 4.52 3.54 -19.87
C SER A 6 3.45 4.39 -20.59
N LEU A 7 2.61 5.11 -19.82
CA LEU A 7 1.62 6.03 -20.43
C LEU A 7 2.30 7.19 -21.18
N LEU A 8 3.42 7.70 -20.69
CA LEU A 8 4.20 8.71 -21.43
C LEU A 8 4.73 8.18 -22.77
N LYS A 9 5.10 6.90 -22.85
CA LYS A 9 5.53 6.27 -24.10
C LYS A 9 4.38 6.17 -25.12
N GLU A 10 3.15 6.05 -24.65
CA GLU A 10 1.93 6.05 -25.46
C GLU A 10 1.45 7.48 -25.81
N GLY A 11 2.23 8.51 -25.47
CA GLY A 11 1.92 9.91 -25.81
C GLY A 11 0.97 10.62 -24.84
N TRP A 12 0.60 10.02 -23.72
CA TRP A 12 -0.29 10.65 -22.74
C TRP A 12 0.42 11.80 -22.00
N LYS A 13 -0.28 12.92 -21.83
CA LYS A 13 0.11 13.97 -20.88
C LYS A 13 -0.28 13.56 -19.46
N ILE A 14 0.68 13.52 -18.55
CA ILE A 14 0.48 12.95 -17.22
C ILE A 14 0.73 13.99 -16.15
N THR A 15 -0.27 14.23 -15.31
CA THR A 15 -0.13 14.88 -13.99
C THR A 15 -0.09 13.82 -12.91
N VAL A 16 0.95 13.82 -12.09
CA VAL A 16 1.12 12.88 -10.97
C VAL A 16 0.86 13.59 -9.65
N SER A 17 0.09 12.96 -8.76
CA SER A 17 -0.06 13.39 -7.37
C SER A 17 0.64 12.45 -6.42
N VAL A 18 1.47 13.00 -5.52
CA VAL A 18 2.23 12.27 -4.50
C VAL A 18 2.12 12.95 -3.13
N VAL A 19 2.17 12.14 -2.07
CA VAL A 19 1.95 12.63 -0.70
C VAL A 19 3.09 13.47 -0.12
N SER A 20 4.31 13.39 -0.67
CA SER A 20 5.50 14.08 -0.15
C SER A 20 6.56 14.30 -1.22
N SER A 21 7.48 15.24 -0.97
CA SER A 21 8.66 15.49 -1.83
C SER A 21 9.52 14.23 -2.01
N ARG A 22 9.68 13.41 -0.97
CA ARG A 22 10.42 12.13 -1.10
C ARG A 22 9.72 11.19 -2.09
N ALA A 23 8.40 11.14 -2.10
CA ALA A 23 7.64 10.31 -3.02
C ALA A 23 7.66 10.84 -4.47
N SER A 24 8.02 12.12 -4.70
CA SER A 24 8.17 12.70 -6.04
C SER A 24 9.50 12.35 -6.71
N ILE A 25 10.54 11.98 -5.95
CA ILE A 25 11.89 11.73 -6.49
C ILE A 25 11.91 10.80 -7.72
N PRO A 26 11.23 9.64 -7.74
CA PRO A 26 11.24 8.77 -8.92
C PRO A 26 10.66 9.41 -10.17
N TYR A 27 9.80 10.42 -10.00
CA TYR A 27 9.06 11.07 -11.09
C TYR A 27 9.79 12.28 -11.67
N GLN A 28 10.78 12.85 -10.97
CA GLN A 28 11.49 14.08 -11.38
C GLN A 28 12.23 13.96 -12.73
N LYS A 29 12.61 12.73 -13.10
CA LYS A 29 13.30 12.46 -14.39
C LYS A 29 12.33 12.12 -15.54
N LEU A 30 11.01 12.15 -15.29
CA LEU A 30 10.00 11.89 -16.31
C LEU A 30 9.51 13.21 -16.89
N ASN A 31 9.22 13.21 -18.20
CA ASN A 31 8.62 14.37 -18.90
C ASN A 31 7.12 14.46 -18.57
N LEU A 32 6.80 14.84 -17.33
CA LEU A 32 5.43 14.99 -16.84
C LEU A 32 4.94 16.42 -17.10
N ASP A 33 3.63 16.54 -17.32
CA ASP A 33 2.98 17.84 -17.35
C ASP A 33 3.08 18.54 -15.99
N LYS A 34 2.80 17.80 -14.91
CA LYS A 34 2.87 18.34 -13.53
C LYS A 34 3.09 17.26 -12.48
N ILE A 35 3.79 17.65 -11.40
CA ILE A 35 3.86 16.88 -10.16
C ILE A 35 3.20 17.69 -9.04
N LEU A 36 2.10 17.17 -8.49
CA LEU A 36 1.41 17.72 -7.34
C LEU A 36 1.98 17.06 -6.07
N ILE A 37 2.62 17.86 -5.22
CA ILE A 37 3.23 17.37 -3.97
C ILE A 37 2.34 17.80 -2.81
N GLY A 38 1.94 16.84 -2.00
CA GLY A 38 1.09 17.01 -0.83
C GLY A 38 -0.09 16.04 -0.84
N ALA A 39 -0.65 15.81 0.34
CA ALA A 39 -1.78 14.89 0.45
C ALA A 39 -3.06 15.52 -0.11
N LEU A 40 -3.63 14.91 -1.14
CA LEU A 40 -5.00 15.17 -1.60
C LEU A 40 -5.99 14.42 -0.71
N ASN A 41 -6.05 14.76 0.57
CA ASN A 41 -6.75 13.98 1.60
C ASN A 41 -8.16 14.50 1.94
N THR A 42 -8.63 15.53 1.28
CA THR A 42 -9.99 16.09 1.43
C THR A 42 -10.70 16.25 0.10
N GLU A 43 -12.03 16.28 0.13
CA GLU A 43 -12.85 16.49 -1.06
C GLU A 43 -12.53 17.82 -1.74
N GLU A 44 -12.36 18.89 -0.98
CA GLU A 44 -12.07 20.23 -1.48
C GLU A 44 -10.77 20.27 -2.27
N LYS A 45 -9.71 19.63 -1.76
CA LYS A 45 -8.41 19.56 -2.45
C LYS A 45 -8.50 18.80 -3.78
N ILE A 46 -9.19 17.66 -3.78
CA ILE A 46 -9.37 16.85 -5.00
C ILE A 46 -10.21 17.66 -6.01
N ARG A 47 -11.32 18.24 -5.56
CA ARG A 47 -12.21 19.07 -6.36
C ARG A 47 -11.46 20.27 -6.98
N SER A 48 -10.69 20.98 -6.17
CA SER A 48 -9.86 22.10 -6.62
C SER A 48 -8.88 21.71 -7.71
N VAL A 49 -8.22 20.56 -7.58
CA VAL A 49 -7.27 20.07 -8.60
C VAL A 49 -7.99 19.79 -9.92
N ILE A 50 -9.16 19.13 -9.90
CA ILE A 50 -9.93 18.79 -11.11
C ILE A 50 -10.48 20.06 -11.77
N LEU A 51 -11.11 20.96 -10.99
CA LEU A 51 -11.68 22.20 -11.51
C LEU A 51 -10.60 23.15 -12.05
N ASN A 52 -9.46 23.28 -11.36
CA ASN A 52 -8.36 24.08 -11.85
C ASN A 52 -7.77 23.58 -13.17
N ALA A 53 -7.77 22.26 -13.41
CA ALA A 53 -7.37 21.70 -14.67
C ALA A 53 -8.38 22.06 -15.79
N ARG A 54 -9.69 21.98 -15.50
CA ARG A 54 -10.76 22.38 -16.44
C ARG A 54 -10.70 23.87 -16.81
N ASN A 55 -10.39 24.75 -15.85
CA ASN A 55 -10.34 26.19 -16.06
C ASN A 55 -9.10 26.68 -16.82
N LYS A 56 -8.00 25.91 -16.78
CA LYS A 56 -6.72 26.31 -17.38
C LYS A 56 -6.41 25.57 -18.68
N GLN A 57 -6.99 24.40 -18.87
CA GLN A 57 -6.79 23.49 -20.00
C GLN A 57 -8.10 22.74 -20.25
N ASP A 58 -8.10 21.77 -21.17
CA ASP A 58 -9.29 20.94 -21.46
C ASP A 58 -9.69 19.97 -20.34
N GLY A 59 -9.10 20.11 -19.16
CA GLY A 59 -9.32 19.25 -18.00
C GLY A 59 -8.53 17.95 -18.03
N PHE A 60 -8.82 17.07 -17.04
CA PHE A 60 -8.27 15.72 -17.07
C PHE A 60 -9.20 14.81 -17.87
N PHE A 61 -8.65 14.12 -18.84
CA PHE A 61 -9.37 13.10 -19.60
C PHE A 61 -9.88 11.98 -18.69
N CYS A 62 -9.03 11.51 -17.78
CA CYS A 62 -9.34 10.47 -16.81
C CYS A 62 -8.48 10.64 -15.53
N VAL A 63 -9.06 10.33 -14.40
CA VAL A 63 -8.33 10.14 -13.14
C VAL A 63 -8.04 8.66 -12.96
N VAL A 64 -6.77 8.32 -12.71
CA VAL A 64 -6.36 6.93 -12.43
C VAL A 64 -5.93 6.83 -10.99
N ASP A 65 -6.71 6.14 -10.16
CA ASP A 65 -6.38 5.90 -8.76
C ASP A 65 -5.44 4.69 -8.62
N LEU A 66 -4.17 4.97 -8.36
CA LEU A 66 -3.11 3.98 -8.12
C LEU A 66 -2.73 3.87 -6.63
N THR A 67 -3.58 4.37 -5.73
CA THR A 67 -3.30 4.35 -4.29
C THR A 67 -3.21 2.92 -3.75
N HIS A 68 -2.59 2.79 -2.58
CA HIS A 68 -2.40 1.47 -1.95
C HIS A 68 -3.76 0.81 -1.65
N PRO A 69 -3.94 -0.51 -1.79
CA PRO A 69 -5.21 -1.20 -1.49
C PRO A 69 -5.78 -0.91 -0.09
N PHE A 70 -4.92 -0.64 0.89
CA PHE A 70 -5.31 -0.21 2.25
C PHE A 70 -5.53 1.32 2.39
N ALA A 71 -5.68 2.04 1.32
CA ALA A 71 -6.00 3.48 1.33
C ALA A 71 -7.51 3.71 1.49
N THR A 72 -8.09 3.22 2.58
CA THR A 72 -9.53 3.17 2.85
C THR A 72 -10.23 4.52 2.92
N LYS A 73 -9.49 5.61 3.05
CA LYS A 73 -10.06 6.97 3.09
C LYS A 73 -10.00 7.66 1.73
N ILE A 74 -8.83 7.64 1.09
CA ILE A 74 -8.61 8.46 -0.12
C ILE A 74 -9.37 7.92 -1.34
N THR A 75 -9.44 6.61 -1.54
CA THR A 75 -10.14 6.01 -2.68
C THR A 75 -11.64 6.34 -2.69
N PRO A 76 -12.40 6.20 -1.59
CA PRO A 76 -13.79 6.65 -1.54
C PRO A 76 -13.94 8.15 -1.77
N THR A 77 -13.02 8.97 -1.25
CA THR A 77 -13.05 10.42 -1.43
C THR A 77 -12.84 10.80 -2.90
N ILE A 78 -11.87 10.18 -3.59
CA ILE A 78 -11.66 10.38 -5.03
C ILE A 78 -12.92 9.96 -5.81
N SER A 79 -13.46 8.79 -5.50
CA SER A 79 -14.65 8.25 -6.18
C SER A 79 -15.85 9.18 -6.04
N LYS A 80 -16.11 9.69 -4.83
CA LYS A 80 -17.19 10.63 -4.57
C LYS A 80 -17.03 11.91 -5.40
N VAL A 81 -15.88 12.56 -5.33
CA VAL A 81 -15.62 13.82 -6.05
C VAL A 81 -15.65 13.63 -7.56
N CYS A 82 -15.09 12.54 -8.07
CA CYS A 82 -15.15 12.25 -9.50
C CYS A 82 -16.58 12.04 -9.98
N LYS A 83 -17.41 11.34 -9.20
CA LYS A 83 -18.84 11.17 -9.50
C LYS A 83 -19.59 12.49 -9.52
N GLU A 84 -19.39 13.34 -8.52
CA GLU A 84 -20.05 14.66 -8.43
C GLU A 84 -19.66 15.62 -9.56
N LEU A 85 -18.43 15.50 -10.06
CA LEU A 85 -17.92 16.34 -11.16
C LEU A 85 -18.06 15.69 -12.54
N ASP A 86 -18.72 14.55 -12.67
CA ASP A 86 -18.75 13.75 -13.90
C ASP A 86 -17.34 13.56 -14.50
N GLN A 87 -16.39 13.22 -13.63
CA GLN A 87 -14.99 12.97 -14.00
C GLN A 87 -14.75 11.46 -14.10
N LYS A 88 -14.28 11.00 -15.26
CA LYS A 88 -13.92 9.59 -15.46
C LYS A 88 -12.88 9.15 -14.43
N LEU A 89 -13.13 8.02 -13.77
CA LEU A 89 -12.26 7.43 -12.75
C LEU A 89 -12.03 5.95 -13.08
N ILE A 90 -10.76 5.55 -13.10
CA ILE A 90 -10.35 4.15 -13.17
C ILE A 90 -9.52 3.83 -11.93
N ARG A 91 -9.85 2.75 -11.24
CA ARG A 91 -9.09 2.24 -10.10
C ARG A 91 -8.21 1.08 -10.53
N TYR A 92 -6.92 1.16 -10.22
CA TYR A 92 -6.02 0.01 -10.35
C TYR A 92 -6.02 -0.82 -9.06
N GLU A 93 -6.51 -2.03 -9.17
CA GLU A 93 -6.49 -3.03 -8.11
C GLU A 93 -5.38 -4.06 -8.39
N ARG A 94 -4.37 -4.08 -7.54
CA ARG A 94 -3.27 -5.04 -7.69
C ARG A 94 -3.81 -6.46 -7.63
N PRO A 95 -3.34 -7.37 -8.49
CA PRO A 95 -3.69 -8.79 -8.40
C PRO A 95 -3.43 -9.34 -6.99
N ILE A 96 -4.23 -10.31 -6.59
CA ILE A 96 -3.98 -11.12 -5.40
C ILE A 96 -3.26 -12.37 -5.88
N ASP A 97 -2.07 -12.61 -5.36
CA ASP A 97 -1.39 -13.88 -5.60
C ASP A 97 -1.97 -14.93 -4.65
N ASN A 98 -2.51 -16.01 -5.20
CA ASN A 98 -2.96 -17.15 -4.42
C ASN A 98 -1.74 -17.94 -3.93
N ILE A 99 -1.42 -17.81 -2.64
CA ILE A 99 -0.34 -18.56 -2.04
C ILE A 99 -0.89 -19.58 -1.07
N SER A 100 -0.50 -20.80 -1.30
CA SER A 100 -1.06 -22.01 -0.70
C SER A 100 -0.77 -22.21 0.80
N LYS A 101 -0.05 -21.32 1.47
CA LYS A 101 0.37 -21.48 2.87
C LYS A 101 0.19 -20.26 3.77
N ALA A 102 -0.47 -19.20 3.32
CA ALA A 102 -0.75 -18.05 4.17
C ALA A 102 -2.15 -18.16 4.78
N PHE A 103 -2.26 -17.84 6.05
CA PHE A 103 -3.54 -17.70 6.74
C PHE A 103 -4.13 -16.32 6.49
N LEU A 104 -5.39 -16.24 6.06
CA LEU A 104 -6.08 -14.97 5.89
C LEU A 104 -6.77 -14.56 7.19
N ILE A 105 -6.58 -13.33 7.62
CA ILE A 105 -7.28 -12.71 8.74
C ILE A 105 -7.99 -11.44 8.28
N LYS A 106 -9.24 -11.23 8.66
CA LYS A 106 -10.00 -10.02 8.32
C LYS A 106 -9.71 -8.87 9.28
N LYS A 107 -9.42 -9.20 10.52
CA LYS A 107 -9.09 -8.28 11.62
C LYS A 107 -8.09 -8.91 12.56
N PHE A 108 -7.42 -8.12 13.40
CA PHE A 108 -6.37 -8.64 14.28
C PHE A 108 -6.91 -9.57 15.38
N SER A 109 -8.17 -9.42 15.79
CA SER A 109 -8.80 -10.36 16.73
C SER A 109 -8.89 -11.80 16.18
N ASP A 110 -8.82 -12.00 14.87
CA ASP A 110 -8.84 -13.34 14.27
C ASP A 110 -7.55 -14.13 14.58
N LEU A 111 -6.49 -13.42 15.00
CA LEU A 111 -5.27 -14.05 15.53
C LEU A 111 -5.56 -14.93 16.77
N GLY A 112 -6.66 -14.66 17.49
CA GLY A 112 -7.12 -15.50 18.61
C GLY A 112 -7.52 -16.93 18.24
N SER A 113 -7.69 -17.23 16.94
CA SER A 113 -7.92 -18.59 16.45
C SER A 113 -6.64 -19.42 16.35
N TYR A 114 -5.49 -18.82 16.63
CA TYR A 114 -4.17 -19.46 16.54
C TYR A 114 -3.50 -19.50 17.91
N GLU A 115 -2.72 -20.55 18.18
CA GLU A 115 -1.94 -20.63 19.41
C GLU A 115 -0.70 -19.75 19.31
N LEU A 116 -0.77 -18.55 19.88
CA LEU A 116 0.31 -17.55 19.86
C LEU A 116 1.03 -17.38 21.19
N LYS A 117 0.58 -18.04 22.25
CA LYS A 117 1.22 -17.95 23.57
C LYS A 117 2.69 -18.37 23.49
N ASN A 118 3.57 -17.53 24.01
CA ASN A 118 5.04 -17.68 23.99
C ASN A 118 5.68 -17.72 22.58
N LYS A 119 4.93 -17.48 21.49
CA LYS A 119 5.49 -17.36 20.16
C LYS A 119 6.03 -15.96 19.88
N SER A 120 7.06 -15.88 19.07
CA SER A 120 7.67 -14.64 18.59
C SER A 120 7.01 -14.21 17.28
N ILE A 121 6.26 -13.12 17.28
CA ILE A 121 5.47 -12.65 16.13
C ILE A 121 6.02 -11.33 15.60
N LEU A 122 6.36 -11.31 14.30
CA LEU A 122 6.85 -10.10 13.61
C LEU A 122 5.70 -9.37 12.91
N LEU A 123 5.44 -8.13 13.31
CA LEU A 123 4.47 -7.23 12.68
C LEU A 123 5.12 -6.44 11.54
N ALA A 124 4.82 -6.79 10.30
CA ALA A 124 5.29 -6.15 9.06
C ALA A 124 4.18 -5.33 8.37
N LEU A 125 3.31 -4.69 9.14
CA LEU A 125 2.09 -4.00 8.69
C LEU A 125 2.27 -2.51 8.40
N GLY A 126 3.35 -1.92 8.91
CA GLY A 126 3.54 -0.48 8.95
C GLY A 126 2.80 0.18 10.12
N VAL A 127 3.19 1.43 10.41
CA VAL A 127 2.87 2.11 11.69
C VAL A 127 1.40 2.46 11.92
N ARG A 128 0.58 2.50 10.87
CA ARG A 128 -0.86 2.85 11.03
C ARG A 128 -1.65 1.78 11.78
N GLN A 129 -1.26 0.53 11.63
CA GLN A 129 -1.93 -0.62 12.24
C GLN A 129 -1.11 -1.22 13.40
N LEU A 130 0.06 -0.63 13.68
CA LEU A 130 0.99 -1.18 14.67
C LEU A 130 0.37 -1.29 16.06
N GLN A 131 -0.27 -0.22 16.55
CA GLN A 131 -0.80 -0.20 17.92
C GLN A 131 -1.90 -1.24 18.12
N GLU A 132 -2.82 -1.33 17.16
CA GLU A 132 -3.91 -2.31 17.23
C GLU A 132 -3.37 -3.74 17.18
N SER A 133 -2.51 -4.04 16.20
CA SER A 133 -1.92 -5.39 16.05
C SER A 133 -1.05 -5.78 17.24
N LEU A 134 -0.34 -4.82 17.83
CA LEU A 134 0.47 -5.02 19.04
C LEU A 134 -0.41 -5.42 20.24
N ILE A 135 -1.50 -4.70 20.48
CA ILE A 135 -2.44 -4.99 21.58
C ILE A 135 -2.98 -6.41 21.43
N PHE A 136 -3.47 -6.79 20.26
CA PHE A 136 -4.03 -8.12 20.04
C PHE A 136 -3.00 -9.22 20.18
N ALA A 137 -1.85 -9.13 19.53
CA ALA A 137 -0.84 -10.18 19.60
C ALA A 137 -0.25 -10.32 21.02
N SER A 138 0.04 -9.22 21.71
CA SER A 138 0.51 -9.27 23.10
C SER A 138 -0.55 -9.78 24.04
N GLY A 139 -1.83 -9.44 23.85
CA GLY A 139 -2.96 -9.96 24.64
C GLY A 139 -3.13 -11.47 24.53
N LEU A 140 -2.67 -12.08 23.44
CA LEU A 140 -2.61 -13.54 23.26
C LEU A 140 -1.34 -14.18 23.84
N GLY A 141 -0.51 -13.40 24.53
CA GLY A 141 0.73 -13.89 25.15
C GLY A 141 1.91 -14.05 24.18
N ALA A 142 1.86 -13.44 23.00
CA ALA A 142 2.96 -13.45 22.06
C ALA A 142 4.07 -12.44 22.43
N HIS A 143 5.31 -12.79 22.12
CA HIS A 143 6.45 -11.87 22.10
C HIS A 143 6.41 -11.11 20.78
N VAL A 144 6.16 -9.79 20.81
CA VAL A 144 5.91 -9.01 19.60
C VAL A 144 7.13 -8.24 19.16
N TYR A 145 7.43 -8.34 17.87
CA TYR A 145 8.46 -7.63 17.17
C TYR A 145 7.84 -6.79 16.04
N ALA A 146 8.48 -5.71 15.64
CA ALA A 146 7.97 -4.87 14.56
C ALA A 146 9.06 -4.49 13.54
N ARG A 147 8.68 -4.48 12.27
CA ARG A 147 9.48 -3.90 11.21
C ARG A 147 8.75 -2.69 10.63
N VAL A 148 9.37 -1.52 10.69
CA VAL A 148 8.80 -0.25 10.21
C VAL A 148 9.72 0.44 9.21
N LEU A 149 9.15 1.35 8.42
CA LEU A 149 9.92 2.11 7.43
C LEU A 149 10.71 3.24 8.11
N ALA A 150 11.91 3.53 7.58
CA ALA A 150 12.76 4.63 8.03
C ALA A 150 12.19 5.99 7.59
N ASN A 151 11.22 6.50 8.34
CA ASN A 151 10.68 7.85 8.17
C ASN A 151 10.26 8.45 9.53
N PRO A 152 10.15 9.78 9.65
CA PRO A 152 9.85 10.45 10.93
C PRO A 152 8.55 9.97 11.59
N GLU A 153 7.48 9.75 10.81
CA GLU A 153 6.20 9.27 11.33
C GLU A 153 6.33 7.88 11.96
N SER A 154 7.05 6.99 11.28
CA SER A 154 7.30 5.64 11.79
C SER A 154 8.11 5.65 13.09
N ILE A 155 9.16 6.46 13.13
CA ILE A 155 10.02 6.60 14.31
C ILE A 155 9.21 7.13 15.48
N LYS A 156 8.45 8.22 15.29
CA LYS A 156 7.59 8.80 16.31
C LYS A 156 6.61 7.79 16.87
N LYS A 157 5.91 7.06 16.01
CA LYS A 157 4.90 6.07 16.43
C LYS A 157 5.49 4.86 17.13
N ILE A 158 6.64 4.34 16.69
CA ILE A 158 7.28 3.21 17.36
C ILE A 158 7.78 3.60 18.76
N LEU A 159 8.36 4.80 18.89
CA LEU A 159 8.85 5.29 20.18
C LEU A 159 7.73 5.60 21.17
N SER A 160 6.54 5.92 20.70
CA SER A 160 5.34 6.13 21.54
C SER A 160 4.50 4.87 21.76
N SER A 161 4.89 3.72 21.18
CA SER A 161 4.21 2.45 21.38
C SER A 161 4.71 1.74 22.64
N SER A 162 3.97 0.72 23.09
CA SER A 162 4.35 -0.14 24.20
C SER A 162 5.34 -1.26 23.83
N ILE A 163 5.83 -1.27 22.59
CA ILE A 163 6.80 -2.28 22.14
C ILE A 163 8.15 -2.08 22.84
N ILE A 164 8.78 -3.18 23.23
CA ILE A 164 10.12 -3.15 23.84
C ILE A 164 11.11 -2.57 22.83
N LYS A 165 11.98 -1.65 23.28
CA LYS A 165 12.90 -0.90 22.39
C LYS A 165 13.84 -1.79 21.57
N THR A 166 14.15 -2.98 22.00
CA THR A 166 14.98 -3.96 21.29
C THR A 166 14.22 -4.79 20.26
N ASN A 167 12.88 -4.72 20.30
CA ASN A 167 12.00 -5.56 19.50
C ASN A 167 11.51 -4.87 18.23
N PHE A 168 12.22 -3.87 17.72
CA PHE A 168 11.85 -3.30 16.43
C PHE A 168 13.05 -3.03 15.53
N ALA A 169 12.82 -3.07 14.22
CA ALA A 169 13.77 -2.68 13.20
C ALA A 169 13.20 -1.56 12.33
N ILE A 170 14.01 -0.52 12.12
CA ILE A 170 13.71 0.59 11.23
C ILE A 170 14.53 0.39 9.96
N LEU A 171 13.86 0.06 8.86
CA LEU A 171 14.51 -0.29 7.60
C LEU A 171 13.99 0.58 6.47
N ASN A 172 14.85 0.85 5.51
CA ASN A 172 14.43 1.48 4.25
C ASN A 172 13.46 0.57 3.49
N PRO A 173 12.67 1.12 2.57
CA PRO A 173 11.89 0.31 1.64
C PRO A 173 12.80 -0.72 0.98
N LEU A 174 12.26 -1.90 0.76
CA LEU A 174 12.98 -3.04 0.18
C LEU A 174 13.81 -2.61 -1.04
N GLY A 175 15.11 -2.76 -0.91
CA GLY A 175 16.04 -2.69 -2.01
C GLY A 175 15.88 -3.88 -2.97
N PRO A 176 16.84 -4.14 -3.86
CA PRO A 176 16.86 -5.32 -4.73
C PRO A 176 17.15 -6.63 -3.99
N SER A 177 17.17 -6.62 -2.64
CA SER A 177 17.49 -7.80 -1.82
C SER A 177 16.44 -8.91 -1.95
N ASP A 178 16.91 -10.14 -1.93
CA ASP A 178 16.10 -11.36 -2.01
C ASP A 178 15.53 -11.80 -0.64
N GLY A 179 15.32 -10.84 0.27
CA GLY A 179 14.78 -11.08 1.60
C GLY A 179 15.83 -11.45 2.64
N GLU A 180 17.12 -11.24 2.38
CA GLU A 180 18.19 -11.61 3.33
C GLU A 180 18.10 -10.81 4.63
N ILE A 181 17.71 -9.54 4.59
CA ILE A 181 17.50 -8.73 5.79
C ILE A 181 16.30 -9.29 6.59
N GLU A 182 15.21 -9.65 5.92
CA GLU A 182 14.03 -10.24 6.51
C GLU A 182 14.35 -11.59 7.16
N LYS A 183 15.09 -12.45 6.48
CA LYS A 183 15.60 -13.72 7.02
C LYS A 183 16.54 -13.53 8.21
N ALA A 184 17.41 -12.52 8.17
CA ALA A 184 18.30 -12.18 9.27
C ALA A 184 17.53 -11.72 10.51
N LEU A 185 16.44 -10.93 10.36
CA LEU A 185 15.56 -10.55 11.46
C LEU A 185 14.85 -11.77 12.06
N ILE A 186 14.34 -12.67 11.22
CA ILE A 186 13.68 -13.89 11.65
C ILE A 186 14.64 -14.73 12.53
N ARG A 187 15.87 -14.95 12.06
CA ARG A 187 16.87 -15.69 12.84
C ARG A 187 17.24 -14.97 14.13
N LYS A 188 17.48 -13.64 14.07
CA LYS A 188 17.90 -12.83 15.23
C LYS A 188 16.88 -12.87 16.37
N TRP A 189 15.61 -12.88 16.04
CA TRP A 189 14.52 -12.80 17.01
C TRP A 189 13.77 -14.13 17.22
N ASN A 190 14.25 -15.20 16.60
CA ASN A 190 13.59 -16.52 16.62
C ASN A 190 12.09 -16.40 16.30
N ILE A 191 11.77 -15.74 15.17
CA ILE A 191 10.40 -15.47 14.78
C ILE A 191 9.70 -16.75 14.35
N ASP A 192 8.54 -17.04 14.94
CA ASP A 192 7.67 -18.17 14.63
C ASP A 192 6.68 -17.83 13.52
N GLY A 193 6.35 -16.55 13.36
CA GLY A 193 5.42 -16.13 12.31
C GLY A 193 5.39 -14.63 12.06
N VAL A 194 4.89 -14.26 10.89
CA VAL A 194 4.83 -12.88 10.39
C VAL A 194 3.39 -12.48 10.13
N VAL A 195 3.01 -11.28 10.55
CA VAL A 195 1.74 -10.65 10.17
C VAL A 195 2.01 -9.53 9.18
N CYS A 196 1.50 -9.62 7.96
CA CYS A 196 1.62 -8.55 6.97
C CYS A 196 0.28 -8.29 6.24
N ARG A 197 0.26 -7.29 5.35
CA ARG A 197 -0.96 -6.91 4.61
C ARG A 197 -1.03 -7.60 3.26
N GLN A 198 -2.21 -8.10 2.89
CA GLN A 198 -2.50 -8.60 1.54
C GLN A 198 -2.57 -7.42 0.56
N SER A 199 -1.43 -6.93 0.14
CA SER A 199 -1.31 -5.71 -0.69
C SER A 199 -1.19 -5.97 -2.19
N GLY A 200 -0.95 -7.22 -2.60
CA GLY A 200 -0.65 -7.60 -3.99
C GLY A 200 0.65 -6.99 -4.51
N GLY A 201 1.54 -6.56 -3.60
CA GLY A 201 2.76 -5.86 -3.98
C GLY A 201 4.03 -6.63 -3.62
N ARG A 202 5.17 -6.07 -4.04
CA ARG A 202 6.49 -6.68 -3.85
C ARG A 202 6.78 -7.07 -2.38
N THR A 203 6.34 -6.24 -1.42
CA THR A 203 6.59 -6.50 0.01
C THR A 203 5.85 -7.75 0.49
N GLU A 204 4.60 -7.93 0.10
CA GLU A 204 3.85 -9.12 0.42
C GLU A 204 4.50 -10.36 -0.21
N LYS A 205 4.78 -10.31 -1.53
CA LYS A 205 5.47 -11.42 -2.23
C LYS A 205 6.76 -11.84 -1.55
N LEU A 206 7.54 -10.85 -1.09
CA LEU A 206 8.78 -11.12 -0.37
C LEU A 206 8.52 -11.86 0.94
N TRP A 207 7.58 -11.39 1.78
CA TRP A 207 7.24 -12.07 3.03
C TRP A 207 6.71 -13.49 2.80
N GLN A 208 5.92 -13.68 1.76
CA GLN A 208 5.43 -15.00 1.36
C GLN A 208 6.59 -15.95 1.03
N GLN A 209 7.55 -15.49 0.22
CA GLN A 209 8.74 -16.29 -0.15
C GLN A 209 9.64 -16.56 1.06
N VAL A 210 9.87 -15.54 1.89
CA VAL A 210 10.71 -15.66 3.09
C VAL A 210 10.09 -16.63 4.09
N CYS A 211 8.80 -16.46 4.45
CA CYS A 211 8.13 -17.35 5.40
C CYS A 211 8.08 -18.79 4.89
N LEU A 212 7.79 -18.98 3.60
CA LEU A 212 7.81 -20.31 2.98
C LEU A 212 9.20 -20.95 3.07
N SER A 213 10.26 -20.21 2.74
CA SER A 213 11.64 -20.72 2.75
C SER A 213 12.17 -21.00 4.16
N MET A 214 11.64 -20.31 5.17
CA MET A 214 12.04 -20.45 6.57
C MET A 214 11.14 -21.43 7.35
N GLY A 215 10.05 -21.90 6.74
CA GLY A 215 9.11 -22.82 7.38
C GLY A 215 8.31 -22.21 8.53
N ILE A 216 8.05 -20.89 8.50
CA ILE A 216 7.32 -20.16 9.53
C ILE A 216 5.95 -19.71 9.05
N ASP A 217 5.05 -19.44 9.99
CA ASP A 217 3.68 -19.03 9.70
C ASP A 217 3.60 -17.62 9.09
N LEU A 218 2.63 -17.41 8.19
CA LEU A 218 2.33 -16.10 7.63
C LEU A 218 0.83 -15.82 7.74
N TRP A 219 0.48 -14.73 8.43
CA TRP A 219 -0.88 -14.20 8.46
C TRP A 219 -0.96 -12.96 7.57
N LEU A 220 -1.89 -13.00 6.62
CA LEU A 220 -2.17 -11.88 5.72
C LEU A 220 -3.47 -11.19 6.18
N LEU A 221 -3.34 -9.94 6.63
CA LEU A 221 -4.50 -9.09 6.83
C LEU A 221 -5.14 -8.83 5.47
N GLU A 222 -6.38 -9.31 5.30
CA GLU A 222 -7.13 -9.13 4.06
C GLU A 222 -7.24 -7.65 3.67
N ARG A 223 -7.15 -7.38 2.38
CA ARG A 223 -7.40 -6.04 1.89
C ARG A 223 -8.89 -5.69 2.03
N PRO A 224 -9.22 -4.41 2.25
CA PRO A 224 -10.59 -3.95 2.23
C PRO A 224 -11.30 -4.30 0.93
N SER A 225 -12.60 -4.53 1.00
CA SER A 225 -13.43 -4.81 -0.16
C SER A 225 -13.32 -3.71 -1.21
N LYS A 226 -13.39 -4.10 -2.48
CA LYS A 226 -13.40 -3.15 -3.61
C LYS A 226 -14.67 -2.28 -3.56
N LEU A 227 -14.55 -1.04 -4.04
CA LEU A 227 -15.72 -0.19 -4.24
C LEU A 227 -16.52 -0.70 -5.45
N GLN A 228 -17.80 -1.01 -5.22
CA GLN A 228 -18.66 -1.65 -6.23
C GLN A 228 -18.95 -0.79 -7.47
N HIS A 229 -18.84 0.54 -7.37
CA HIS A 229 -19.23 1.49 -8.42
C HIS A 229 -18.06 2.18 -9.11
N VAL A 230 -16.84 1.64 -8.97
CA VAL A 230 -15.65 2.19 -9.60
C VAL A 230 -15.13 1.22 -10.65
N ASP A 231 -14.92 1.73 -11.87
CA ASP A 231 -14.28 0.96 -12.92
C ASP A 231 -12.89 0.51 -12.46
N SER A 232 -12.70 -0.81 -12.29
CA SER A 232 -11.50 -1.38 -11.69
C SER A 232 -10.79 -2.30 -12.66
N ILE A 233 -9.50 -2.13 -12.75
CA ILE A 233 -8.59 -2.94 -13.56
C ILE A 233 -7.48 -3.53 -12.70
N ASP A 234 -6.91 -4.65 -13.10
CA ASP A 234 -5.90 -5.40 -12.37
C ASP A 234 -4.53 -5.50 -13.09
N SER A 235 -4.46 -5.03 -14.35
CA SER A 235 -3.22 -5.01 -15.10
C SER A 235 -3.00 -3.68 -15.82
N TYR A 236 -1.73 -3.42 -16.16
CA TYR A 236 -1.35 -2.27 -16.95
C TYR A 236 -1.97 -2.35 -18.36
N GLU A 237 -1.95 -3.50 -18.98
CA GLU A 237 -2.51 -3.74 -20.30
C GLU A 237 -3.99 -3.41 -20.36
N LYS A 238 -4.77 -3.86 -19.37
CA LYS A 238 -6.19 -3.49 -19.25
C LYS A 238 -6.38 -1.98 -19.07
N LEU A 239 -5.46 -1.29 -18.37
CA LEU A 239 -5.52 0.17 -18.25
C LEU A 239 -5.37 0.84 -19.60
N ILE A 240 -4.34 0.48 -20.37
CA ILE A 240 -4.10 1.06 -21.71
C ILE A 240 -5.31 0.83 -22.62
N ASN A 241 -5.78 -0.41 -22.72
CA ASN A 241 -6.93 -0.76 -23.55
C ASN A 241 -8.18 0.04 -23.14
N ARG A 242 -8.37 0.23 -21.84
CA ARG A 242 -9.49 0.99 -21.29
C ARG A 242 -9.38 2.48 -21.62
N LEU A 243 -8.20 3.08 -21.47
CA LEU A 243 -7.98 4.48 -21.82
C LEU A 243 -8.17 4.72 -23.32
N GLN A 244 -7.66 3.85 -24.18
CA GLN A 244 -7.84 3.93 -25.62
C GLN A 244 -9.33 3.80 -26.01
N SER A 245 -10.07 2.86 -25.44
CA SER A 245 -11.50 2.69 -25.72
C SER A 245 -12.37 3.89 -25.32
N ILE A 246 -11.91 4.69 -24.36
CA ILE A 246 -12.59 5.91 -23.91
C ILE A 246 -12.22 7.10 -24.80
N SER A 247 -11.00 7.11 -25.38
CA SER A 247 -10.52 8.23 -26.22
C SER A 247 -11.12 8.24 -27.64
N VAL A 248 -11.68 7.12 -28.11
CA VAL A 248 -12.27 6.98 -29.45
C VAL A 248 -13.74 7.43 -29.47
N LYS A 249 -14.33 7.78 -28.34
CA LYS A 249 -15.69 8.32 -28.24
C LYS A 249 -15.66 9.83 -28.03
#